data_abd9fb5fd8a0d13c0ca9afa1527df80f
#
_entry.id   abd9fb5fd8a0d13c0ca9afa1527df80f
#
_cell.length_a   1.000
_cell.length_b   1.000
_cell.length_c   1.000
_cell.angle_alpha   90.00
_cell.angle_beta   90.00
_cell.angle_gamma   90.00
#
_symmetry.space_group_name_H-M   'P 1'
#
loop_
_entity.id
_entity.type
_entity.pdbx_description
1 polymer ?
#
loop_
_entity_poly.entity_id
_entity_poly.type
_entity_poly.pdbx_seq_one_letter_code
_entity_poly.pdbx_strand_id
1 'polypeptide(L)'
;MIAGAELLPVITPASTNPANEVARALTGRDYISWSAISTFRSCPLKYWFRYVAGLPEESVSSALVFGTGIHAAIEDFYRAELAGEAKPDVEQLMFAYRSAWLPHDPDKIQFGSSETRASLDALAAKMLTAFLASPAASVRGRVLGVEEEIRGTLVEGVPDLYGRIDLVTEDSDSLVLTDFKTSRGKWSPEQADDASEQLVLYSKLAGELAPGKKLVTRFLVLTKTKEPVIEEHLGEVRPDRVARTLASVERVWKAIASENFYPAPSVVGCASCGYRKACEGWMG
;
A
#
# COMPACT_ATOMS: atom_id res chain seq x y z
N MET A 1 -11.68 -19.38 -29.09
CA MET A 1 -12.35 -19.45 -27.77
C MET A 1 -11.27 -19.06 -26.75
N ILE A 2 -11.29 -17.82 -26.32
CA ILE A 2 -10.38 -17.30 -25.28
C ILE A 2 -11.02 -17.75 -23.98
N ALA A 3 -10.37 -18.69 -23.27
CA ALA A 3 -10.76 -19.06 -21.93
C ALA A 3 -10.70 -17.77 -21.07
N GLY A 4 -11.82 -17.42 -20.47
CA GLY A 4 -11.89 -16.25 -19.59
C GLY A 4 -10.83 -16.33 -18.52
N ALA A 5 -10.14 -15.23 -18.25
CA ALA A 5 -9.28 -15.10 -17.10
C ALA A 5 -10.17 -15.38 -15.86
N GLU A 6 -9.96 -16.52 -15.20
CA GLU A 6 -10.49 -16.72 -13.87
C GLU A 6 -9.75 -15.71 -12.98
N LEU A 7 -10.43 -14.62 -12.67
CA LEU A 7 -10.06 -13.71 -11.60
C LEU A 7 -9.87 -14.55 -10.33
N LEU A 8 -8.86 -14.25 -9.55
CA LEU A 8 -8.73 -14.85 -8.22
C LEU A 8 -10.07 -14.66 -7.52
N PRO A 9 -10.67 -15.71 -6.94
CA PRO A 9 -11.95 -15.56 -6.29
C PRO A 9 -11.78 -14.55 -5.17
N VAL A 10 -12.59 -13.47 -5.18
CA VAL A 10 -12.71 -12.58 -4.03
C VAL A 10 -13.25 -13.44 -2.90
N ILE A 11 -12.35 -14.02 -2.11
CA ILE A 11 -12.75 -14.82 -0.96
C ILE A 11 -13.08 -13.82 0.14
N THR A 12 -14.37 -13.51 0.21
CA THR A 12 -14.96 -13.00 1.43
C THR A 12 -15.88 -14.08 1.98
N PRO A 13 -15.39 -15.13 2.66
CA PRO A 13 -16.27 -15.89 3.52
C PRO A 13 -16.80 -14.88 4.57
N ALA A 14 -18.08 -14.93 4.87
CA ALA A 14 -18.60 -14.25 6.04
C ALA A 14 -17.79 -14.76 7.24
N SER A 15 -16.81 -13.99 7.66
CA SER A 15 -15.90 -14.38 8.73
C SER A 15 -16.68 -14.35 10.04
N THR A 16 -16.73 -15.48 10.73
CA THR A 16 -17.30 -15.59 12.08
C THR A 16 -16.31 -15.15 13.17
N ASN A 17 -15.22 -14.47 12.78
CA ASN A 17 -14.18 -14.03 13.71
C ASN A 17 -14.72 -12.99 14.70
N PRO A 18 -14.82 -13.31 16.01
CA PRO A 18 -15.39 -12.40 17.01
C PRO A 18 -14.62 -11.08 17.13
N ALA A 19 -13.33 -11.06 16.81
CA ALA A 19 -12.52 -9.84 16.83
C ALA A 19 -12.98 -8.81 15.79
N ASN A 20 -13.66 -9.23 14.72
CA ASN A 20 -14.25 -8.32 13.74
C ASN A 20 -15.34 -7.43 14.34
N GLU A 21 -16.12 -7.94 15.29
CA GLU A 21 -17.15 -7.16 15.98
C GLU A 21 -16.50 -6.11 16.91
N VAL A 22 -15.40 -6.45 17.58
CA VAL A 22 -14.64 -5.50 18.39
C VAL A 22 -14.07 -4.40 17.50
N ALA A 23 -13.48 -4.76 16.34
CA ALA A 23 -12.98 -3.78 15.39
C ALA A 23 -14.08 -2.85 14.87
N ARG A 24 -15.25 -3.42 14.55
CA ARG A 24 -16.42 -2.65 14.08
C ARG A 24 -16.92 -1.68 15.15
N ALA A 25 -16.99 -2.11 16.39
CA ALA A 25 -17.40 -1.25 17.49
C ALA A 25 -16.45 -0.06 17.71
N LEU A 26 -15.12 -0.30 17.58
CA LEU A 26 -14.12 0.72 17.79
C LEU A 26 -13.94 1.66 16.59
N THR A 27 -13.99 1.15 15.36
CA THR A 27 -13.54 1.89 14.17
C THR A 27 -14.60 2.01 13.07
N GLY A 28 -15.77 1.38 13.23
CA GLY A 28 -16.78 1.24 12.20
C GLY A 28 -16.41 0.21 11.10
N ARG A 29 -15.24 -0.46 11.20
CA ARG A 29 -14.73 -1.43 10.23
C ARG A 29 -14.59 -2.80 10.89
N ASP A 30 -14.99 -3.86 10.20
CA ASP A 30 -14.91 -5.23 10.68
C ASP A 30 -13.60 -5.94 10.27
N TYR A 31 -12.53 -5.17 10.11
CA TYR A 31 -11.21 -5.64 9.71
C TYR A 31 -10.11 -4.70 10.21
N ILE A 32 -8.87 -5.15 10.13
CA ILE A 32 -7.68 -4.31 10.28
C ILE A 32 -6.86 -4.32 8.98
N SER A 33 -6.28 -3.18 8.60
CA SER A 33 -5.41 -3.08 7.43
C SER A 33 -3.95 -2.85 7.83
N TRP A 34 -3.02 -3.16 6.92
CA TRP A 34 -1.60 -2.83 7.14
C TRP A 34 -1.39 -1.34 7.42
N SER A 35 -2.09 -0.46 6.70
CA SER A 35 -2.00 0.99 6.94
C SER A 35 -2.48 1.39 8.34
N ALA A 36 -3.49 0.71 8.88
CA ALA A 36 -3.96 0.94 10.24
C ALA A 36 -2.91 0.47 11.28
N ILE A 37 -2.34 -0.73 11.10
CA ILE A 37 -1.27 -1.28 11.93
C ILE A 37 -0.04 -0.35 11.93
N SER A 38 0.41 0.06 10.75
CA SER A 38 1.55 0.96 10.56
C SER A 38 1.31 2.34 11.18
N THR A 39 0.08 2.88 11.06
CA THR A 39 -0.30 4.14 11.71
C THR A 39 -0.24 4.02 13.23
N PHE A 40 -0.78 2.95 13.82
CA PHE A 40 -0.70 2.72 15.26
C PHE A 40 0.74 2.61 15.74
N ARG A 41 1.58 1.84 15.04
CA ARG A 41 3.02 1.69 15.35
C ARG A 41 3.77 3.01 15.29
N SER A 42 3.40 3.89 14.37
CA SER A 42 4.04 5.21 14.26
C SER A 42 3.57 6.19 15.32
N CYS A 43 2.28 6.20 15.63
CA CYS A 43 1.69 7.03 16.68
C CYS A 43 0.29 6.51 17.04
N PRO A 44 0.10 5.88 18.21
CA PRO A 44 -1.20 5.40 18.68
C PRO A 44 -2.29 6.48 18.71
N LEU A 45 -1.96 7.72 19.08
CA LEU A 45 -2.92 8.82 19.08
C LEU A 45 -3.33 9.24 17.66
N LYS A 46 -2.41 9.20 16.67
CA LYS A 46 -2.75 9.42 15.25
C LYS A 46 -3.73 8.35 14.76
N TYR A 47 -3.53 7.09 15.17
CA TYR A 47 -4.47 6.02 14.88
C TYR A 47 -5.85 6.32 15.43
N TRP A 48 -5.95 6.76 16.69
CA TRP A 48 -7.20 7.11 17.33
C TRP A 48 -7.94 8.23 16.57
N PHE A 49 -7.25 9.32 16.25
CA PHE A 49 -7.86 10.42 15.48
C PHE A 49 -8.43 9.93 14.15
N ARG A 50 -7.69 9.09 13.44
CA ARG A 50 -8.04 8.66 12.08
C ARG A 50 -9.10 7.58 12.04
N TYR A 51 -8.97 6.56 12.89
CA TYR A 51 -9.76 5.33 12.76
C TYR A 51 -10.85 5.18 13.84
N VAL A 52 -10.68 5.75 15.01
CA VAL A 52 -11.65 5.68 16.12
C VAL A 52 -12.50 6.93 16.15
N ALA A 53 -11.90 8.12 16.25
CA ALA A 53 -12.62 9.38 16.29
C ALA A 53 -13.09 9.84 14.89
N GLY A 54 -12.55 9.28 13.80
CA GLY A 54 -12.94 9.61 12.44
C GLY A 54 -12.69 11.08 12.05
N LEU A 55 -11.71 11.74 12.67
CA LEU A 55 -11.41 13.14 12.40
C LEU A 55 -10.84 13.30 10.98
N PRO A 56 -11.27 14.32 10.24
CA PRO A 56 -10.64 14.64 8.96
C PRO A 56 -9.22 15.16 9.16
N GLU A 57 -8.32 14.80 8.26
CA GLU A 57 -6.98 15.39 8.23
C GLU A 57 -7.08 16.86 7.81
N GLU A 58 -6.40 17.76 8.54
CA GLU A 58 -6.37 19.21 8.23
C GLU A 58 -5.60 19.48 6.95
N SER A 59 -4.63 18.61 6.64
CA SER A 59 -3.78 18.73 5.45
C SER A 59 -3.26 17.37 5.03
N VAL A 60 -2.90 17.26 3.76
CA VAL A 60 -2.28 16.09 3.15
C VAL A 60 -0.93 16.48 2.53
N SER A 61 0.10 15.65 2.69
CA SER A 61 1.38 15.94 2.07
C SER A 61 1.34 15.74 0.56
N SER A 62 1.96 16.65 -0.20
CA SER A 62 2.17 16.49 -1.65
C SER A 62 2.83 15.17 -2.01
N ALA A 63 3.71 14.66 -1.14
CA ALA A 63 4.39 13.39 -1.34
C ALA A 63 3.42 12.18 -1.34
N LEU A 64 2.36 12.22 -0.50
CA LEU A 64 1.33 11.19 -0.47
C LEU A 64 0.48 11.24 -1.75
N VAL A 65 -0.01 12.44 -2.11
CA VAL A 65 -0.84 12.62 -3.30
C VAL A 65 -0.05 12.26 -4.57
N PHE A 66 1.23 12.65 -4.63
CA PHE A 66 2.14 12.28 -5.70
C PHE A 66 2.29 10.75 -5.82
N GLY A 67 2.52 10.08 -4.70
CA GLY A 67 2.62 8.61 -4.66
C GLY A 67 1.36 7.94 -5.19
N THR A 68 0.19 8.35 -4.68
CA THR A 68 -1.11 7.86 -5.15
C THR A 68 -1.29 8.07 -6.66
N GLY A 69 -0.88 9.23 -7.19
CA GLY A 69 -0.96 9.49 -8.63
C GLY A 69 -0.05 8.57 -9.46
N ILE A 70 1.18 8.32 -9.00
CA ILE A 70 2.08 7.37 -9.69
C ILE A 70 1.52 5.94 -9.63
N HIS A 71 0.96 5.51 -8.50
CA HIS A 71 0.28 4.21 -8.40
C HIS A 71 -0.86 4.13 -9.42
N ALA A 72 -1.78 5.10 -9.44
CA ALA A 72 -2.91 5.13 -10.37
C ALA A 72 -2.47 5.02 -11.84
N ALA A 73 -1.38 5.69 -12.22
CA ALA A 73 -0.85 5.62 -13.58
C ALA A 73 -0.29 4.22 -13.90
N ILE A 74 0.42 3.58 -12.97
CA ILE A 74 0.98 2.23 -13.16
C ILE A 74 -0.14 1.18 -13.15
N GLU A 75 -1.16 1.37 -12.32
CA GLU A 75 -2.38 0.55 -12.31
C GLU A 75 -3.06 0.56 -13.66
N ASP A 76 -3.28 1.72 -14.27
CA ASP A 76 -3.88 1.85 -15.59
C ASP A 76 -3.08 1.09 -16.64
N PHE A 77 -1.74 1.15 -16.59
CA PHE A 77 -0.88 0.38 -17.47
C PHE A 77 -1.12 -1.12 -17.35
N TYR A 78 -1.13 -1.67 -16.13
CA TYR A 78 -1.32 -3.10 -15.94
C TYR A 78 -2.76 -3.55 -16.11
N ARG A 79 -3.76 -2.67 -15.92
CA ARG A 79 -5.16 -2.95 -16.26
C ARG A 79 -5.35 -3.12 -17.77
N ALA A 80 -4.71 -2.28 -18.59
CA ALA A 80 -4.71 -2.45 -20.05
C ALA A 80 -4.05 -3.78 -20.46
N GLU A 81 -2.92 -4.15 -19.82
CA GLU A 81 -2.28 -5.44 -20.05
C GLU A 81 -3.19 -6.62 -19.67
N LEU A 82 -3.87 -6.55 -18.53
CA LEU A 82 -4.82 -7.57 -18.05
C LEU A 82 -6.02 -7.70 -19.00
N ALA A 83 -6.51 -6.59 -19.54
CA ALA A 83 -7.62 -6.56 -20.51
C ALA A 83 -7.20 -6.96 -21.93
N GLY A 84 -5.90 -7.11 -22.21
CA GLY A 84 -5.39 -7.36 -23.57
C GLY A 84 -5.54 -6.14 -24.48
N GLU A 85 -5.59 -4.95 -23.93
CA GLU A 85 -5.70 -3.68 -24.64
C GLU A 85 -4.33 -3.14 -25.04
N ALA A 86 -4.33 -2.09 -25.87
CA ALA A 86 -3.10 -1.39 -26.21
C ALA A 86 -2.48 -0.73 -24.96
N LYS A 87 -1.17 -0.90 -24.77
CA LYS A 87 -0.45 -0.29 -23.64
C LYS A 87 -0.56 1.23 -23.69
N PRO A 88 -0.92 1.87 -22.57
CA PRO A 88 -0.99 3.32 -22.49
C PRO A 88 0.36 3.97 -22.77
N ASP A 89 0.32 5.10 -23.45
CA ASP A 89 1.49 5.97 -23.61
C ASP A 89 1.68 6.89 -22.37
N VAL A 90 2.73 7.70 -22.39
CA VAL A 90 3.05 8.59 -21.26
C VAL A 90 1.96 9.65 -21.03
N GLU A 91 1.26 10.10 -22.05
CA GLU A 91 0.20 11.11 -21.91
C GLU A 91 -1.04 10.53 -21.23
N GLN A 92 -1.40 9.30 -21.57
CA GLN A 92 -2.49 8.56 -20.93
C GLN A 92 -2.15 8.26 -19.44
N LEU A 93 -0.92 7.83 -19.16
CA LEU A 93 -0.47 7.63 -17.79
C LEU A 93 -0.44 8.95 -16.99
N MET A 94 -0.05 10.05 -17.62
CA MET A 94 -0.10 11.38 -16.98
C MET A 94 -1.53 11.87 -16.74
N PHE A 95 -2.49 11.44 -17.55
CA PHE A 95 -3.90 11.71 -17.29
C PHE A 95 -4.37 11.00 -16.01
N ALA A 96 -4.08 9.71 -15.84
CA ALA A 96 -4.38 8.97 -14.62
C ALA A 96 -3.70 9.58 -13.39
N TYR A 97 -2.40 9.90 -13.50
CA TYR A 97 -1.66 10.61 -12.44
C TYR A 97 -2.35 11.92 -12.02
N ARG A 98 -2.74 12.76 -12.97
CA ARG A 98 -3.40 14.04 -12.68
C ARG A 98 -4.79 13.87 -12.09
N SER A 99 -5.53 12.85 -12.54
CA SER A 99 -6.87 12.53 -12.04
C SER A 99 -6.86 12.18 -10.54
N ALA A 100 -5.81 11.51 -10.06
CA ALA A 100 -5.65 11.17 -8.65
C ALA A 100 -5.50 12.40 -7.72
N TRP A 101 -5.20 13.59 -8.26
CA TRP A 101 -5.12 14.83 -7.48
C TRP A 101 -6.47 15.51 -7.31
N LEU A 102 -7.42 15.26 -8.20
CA LEU A 102 -8.72 15.95 -8.22
C LEU A 102 -9.54 15.83 -6.93
N PRO A 103 -9.51 14.70 -6.19
CA PRO A 103 -10.25 14.58 -4.94
C PRO A 103 -9.70 15.44 -3.80
N HIS A 104 -8.48 15.97 -3.94
CA HIS A 104 -7.81 16.73 -2.89
C HIS A 104 -8.07 18.23 -3.05
N ASP A 105 -8.44 18.88 -1.95
CA ASP A 105 -8.52 20.34 -1.87
C ASP A 105 -7.11 20.93 -2.01
N PRO A 106 -6.84 21.75 -3.05
CA PRO A 106 -5.51 22.31 -3.28
C PRO A 106 -4.96 23.10 -2.09
N ASP A 107 -5.82 23.78 -1.32
CA ASP A 107 -5.43 24.59 -0.17
C ASP A 107 -5.01 23.74 1.04
N LYS A 108 -5.36 22.45 1.03
CA LYS A 108 -4.97 21.48 2.06
C LYS A 108 -3.73 20.69 1.69
N ILE A 109 -3.20 20.82 0.48
CA ILE A 109 -1.98 20.11 0.08
C ILE A 109 -0.75 20.86 0.59
N GLN A 110 0.02 20.18 1.44
CA GLN A 110 1.30 20.70 1.93
C GLN A 110 2.44 20.29 1.00
N PHE A 111 3.00 21.25 0.30
CA PHE A 111 4.18 21.07 -0.53
C PHE A 111 5.47 21.18 0.31
N GLY A 112 6.50 20.42 -0.06
CA GLY A 112 7.85 20.62 0.45
C GLY A 112 8.40 21.99 0.04
N SER A 113 9.43 22.48 0.74
CA SER A 113 9.95 23.85 0.57
C SER A 113 10.40 24.22 -0.86
N SER A 114 10.75 23.23 -1.66
CA SER A 114 11.18 23.41 -3.07
C SER A 114 10.20 22.77 -4.07
N GLU A 115 9.05 22.31 -3.62
CA GLU A 115 8.06 21.60 -4.45
C GLU A 115 6.96 22.55 -4.89
N THR A 116 6.52 22.38 -6.12
CA THR A 116 5.29 22.97 -6.67
C THR A 116 4.53 21.88 -7.41
N ARG A 117 3.24 22.09 -7.66
CA ARG A 117 2.47 21.17 -8.50
C ARG A 117 3.13 20.97 -9.86
N ALA A 118 3.60 22.03 -10.50
CA ALA A 118 4.25 21.95 -11.81
C ALA A 118 5.56 21.17 -11.78
N SER A 119 6.37 21.33 -10.71
CA SER A 119 7.61 20.55 -10.55
C SER A 119 7.34 19.06 -10.32
N LEU A 120 6.28 18.73 -9.59
CA LEU A 120 5.87 17.34 -9.36
C LEU A 120 5.28 16.72 -10.64
N ASP A 121 4.50 17.45 -11.41
CA ASP A 121 3.99 16.97 -12.71
C ASP A 121 5.14 16.67 -13.69
N ALA A 122 6.15 17.55 -13.75
CA ALA A 122 7.34 17.32 -14.57
C ALA A 122 8.15 16.09 -14.10
N LEU A 123 8.25 15.88 -12.79
CA LEU A 123 8.91 14.71 -12.24
C LEU A 123 8.11 13.42 -12.54
N ALA A 124 6.80 13.45 -12.39
CA ALA A 124 5.92 12.33 -12.71
C ALA A 124 6.06 11.89 -14.17
N ALA A 125 6.07 12.84 -15.11
CA ALA A 125 6.26 12.56 -16.53
C ALA A 125 7.60 11.83 -16.78
N LYS A 126 8.70 12.27 -16.14
CA LYS A 126 10.00 11.59 -16.24
C LYS A 126 9.97 10.19 -15.65
N MET A 127 9.34 10.02 -14.48
CA MET A 127 9.24 8.71 -13.81
C MET A 127 8.41 7.72 -14.65
N LEU A 128 7.29 8.15 -15.21
CA LEU A 128 6.44 7.32 -16.06
C LEU A 128 7.11 7.00 -17.40
N THR A 129 7.85 7.94 -17.98
CA THR A 129 8.70 7.67 -19.17
C THR A 129 9.77 6.62 -18.85
N ALA A 130 10.45 6.74 -17.70
CA ALA A 130 11.44 5.75 -17.27
C ALA A 130 10.79 4.39 -17.00
N PHE A 131 9.58 4.35 -16.43
CA PHE A 131 8.82 3.11 -16.24
C PHE A 131 8.52 2.43 -17.58
N LEU A 132 7.99 3.16 -18.56
CA LEU A 132 7.69 2.61 -19.90
C LEU A 132 8.93 2.07 -20.63
N ALA A 133 10.10 2.65 -20.38
CA ALA A 133 11.38 2.20 -20.93
C ALA A 133 12.03 1.06 -20.12
N SER A 134 11.48 0.71 -18.95
CA SER A 134 12.06 -0.29 -18.06
C SER A 134 11.56 -1.71 -18.36
N PRO A 135 12.30 -2.75 -17.89
CA PRO A 135 11.81 -4.13 -17.94
C PRO A 135 10.46 -4.35 -17.25
N ALA A 136 10.09 -3.52 -16.29
CA ALA A 136 8.81 -3.61 -15.58
C ALA A 136 7.60 -3.38 -16.49
N ALA A 137 7.74 -2.59 -17.57
CA ALA A 137 6.71 -2.42 -18.60
C ALA A 137 6.54 -3.64 -19.52
N SER A 138 7.36 -4.69 -19.33
CA SER A 138 7.26 -5.97 -20.06
C SER A 138 7.00 -7.07 -19.04
N VAL A 139 5.72 -7.42 -18.87
CA VAL A 139 5.32 -8.45 -17.89
C VAL A 139 5.93 -9.79 -18.23
N ARG A 140 6.64 -10.39 -17.28
CA ARG A 140 7.06 -11.79 -17.37
C ARG A 140 5.90 -12.66 -16.87
N GLY A 141 5.41 -13.55 -17.75
CA GLY A 141 4.26 -14.37 -17.43
C GLY A 141 2.92 -13.67 -17.70
N ARG A 142 1.95 -13.84 -16.81
CA ARG A 142 0.58 -13.34 -16.96
C ARG A 142 0.20 -12.42 -15.80
N VAL A 143 -0.45 -11.30 -16.07
CA VAL A 143 -1.14 -10.50 -15.05
C VAL A 143 -2.39 -11.26 -14.64
N LEU A 144 -2.56 -11.50 -13.33
CA LEU A 144 -3.74 -12.12 -12.75
C LEU A 144 -4.70 -11.11 -12.15
N GLY A 145 -4.15 -10.03 -11.58
CA GLY A 145 -4.94 -9.00 -10.94
C GLY A 145 -4.17 -7.71 -10.72
N VAL A 146 -4.90 -6.61 -10.66
CA VAL A 146 -4.42 -5.25 -10.39
C VAL A 146 -5.32 -4.64 -9.33
N GLU A 147 -4.76 -4.15 -8.23
CA GLU A 147 -5.51 -3.65 -7.07
C GLU A 147 -6.44 -4.73 -6.47
N GLU A 148 -5.92 -5.96 -6.40
CA GLU A 148 -6.70 -7.11 -5.92
C GLU A 148 -6.93 -7.03 -4.41
N GLU A 149 -8.20 -7.09 -4.04
CA GLU A 149 -8.60 -7.12 -2.64
C GLU A 149 -8.36 -8.50 -2.03
N ILE A 150 -7.77 -8.52 -0.85
CA ILE A 150 -7.49 -9.75 -0.11
C ILE A 150 -7.96 -9.58 1.34
N ARG A 151 -8.65 -10.59 1.86
CA ARG A 151 -9.16 -10.58 3.23
C ARG A 151 -9.10 -11.98 3.84
N GLY A 152 -8.74 -12.06 5.12
CA GLY A 152 -8.78 -13.31 5.87
C GLY A 152 -8.22 -13.19 7.27
N THR A 153 -8.48 -14.19 8.08
CA THR A 153 -7.98 -14.31 9.44
C THR A 153 -6.56 -14.88 9.44
N LEU A 154 -5.60 -14.12 9.93
CA LEU A 154 -4.20 -14.57 10.04
C LEU A 154 -3.80 -15.02 11.44
N VAL A 155 -4.43 -14.45 12.45
CA VAL A 155 -4.12 -14.69 13.87
C VAL A 155 -5.43 -14.80 14.64
N GLU A 156 -5.59 -15.82 15.46
CA GLU A 156 -6.77 -15.99 16.32
C GLU A 156 -6.87 -14.81 17.31
N GLY A 157 -8.07 -14.28 17.49
CA GLY A 157 -8.32 -13.13 18.35
C GLY A 157 -7.89 -11.78 17.78
N VAL A 158 -7.41 -11.74 16.53
CA VAL A 158 -7.15 -10.52 15.76
C VAL A 158 -8.20 -10.41 14.65
N PRO A 159 -8.73 -9.22 14.33
CA PRO A 159 -9.64 -9.06 13.20
C PRO A 159 -9.04 -9.55 11.90
N ASP A 160 -9.91 -9.87 10.95
CA ASP A 160 -9.45 -10.17 9.60
C ASP A 160 -8.52 -9.09 9.09
N LEU A 161 -7.42 -9.49 8.49
CA LEU A 161 -6.61 -8.57 7.71
C LEU A 161 -7.32 -8.29 6.39
N TYR A 162 -7.49 -7.02 6.08
CA TYR A 162 -7.89 -6.54 4.76
C TYR A 162 -6.72 -5.81 4.12
N GLY A 163 -6.47 -6.11 2.86
CA GLY A 163 -5.45 -5.45 2.07
C GLY A 163 -5.81 -5.38 0.61
N ARG A 164 -5.01 -4.64 -0.13
CA ARG A 164 -5.08 -4.52 -1.57
C ARG A 164 -3.67 -4.68 -2.13
N ILE A 165 -3.53 -5.60 -3.08
CA ILE A 165 -2.24 -5.91 -3.71
C ILE A 165 -2.20 -5.14 -5.02
N ASP A 166 -1.19 -4.29 -5.20
CA ASP A 166 -1.11 -3.41 -6.36
C ASP A 166 -1.06 -4.21 -7.67
N LEU A 167 -0.29 -5.33 -7.69
CA LEU A 167 -0.20 -6.19 -8.86
C LEU A 167 0.08 -7.64 -8.48
N VAL A 168 -0.67 -8.56 -9.06
CA VAL A 168 -0.46 -10.01 -8.97
C VAL A 168 -0.09 -10.54 -10.36
N THR A 169 1.08 -11.17 -10.48
CA THR A 169 1.52 -11.83 -11.70
C THR A 169 1.88 -13.28 -11.45
N GLU A 170 1.74 -14.11 -12.47
CA GLU A 170 2.00 -15.52 -12.43
C GLU A 170 2.97 -15.91 -13.57
N ASP A 171 3.98 -16.68 -13.25
CA ASP A 171 4.76 -17.45 -14.22
C ASP A 171 4.52 -18.96 -14.04
N SER A 172 5.33 -19.83 -14.68
CA SER A 172 5.16 -21.27 -14.62
C SER A 172 5.15 -21.82 -13.19
N ASP A 173 5.98 -21.27 -12.30
CA ASP A 173 6.32 -21.87 -11.02
C ASP A 173 5.98 -20.96 -9.83
N SER A 174 5.77 -19.68 -10.07
CA SER A 174 5.60 -18.70 -9.01
C SER A 174 4.40 -17.76 -9.18
N LEU A 175 3.88 -17.31 -8.04
CA LEU A 175 2.96 -16.21 -7.90
C LEU A 175 3.72 -15.03 -7.30
N VAL A 176 3.76 -13.92 -8.03
CA VAL A 176 4.50 -12.71 -7.61
C VAL A 176 3.53 -11.64 -7.13
N LEU A 177 3.64 -11.26 -5.87
CA LEU A 177 2.89 -10.17 -5.27
C LEU A 177 3.75 -8.92 -5.30
N THR A 178 3.29 -7.90 -6.02
CA THR A 178 4.05 -6.66 -6.21
C THR A 178 3.37 -5.50 -5.48
N ASP A 179 4.19 -4.67 -4.85
CA ASP A 179 3.80 -3.41 -4.25
C ASP A 179 4.64 -2.29 -4.87
N PHE A 180 3.99 -1.23 -5.36
CA PHE A 180 4.64 -0.10 -5.97
C PHE A 180 5.10 0.89 -4.91
N LYS A 181 6.30 1.43 -5.08
CA LYS A 181 6.84 2.43 -4.15
C LYS A 181 7.46 3.60 -4.91
N THR A 182 7.22 4.81 -4.41
CA THR A 182 7.99 5.99 -4.82
C THR A 182 9.00 6.34 -3.74
N SER A 183 10.26 6.56 -4.11
CA SER A 183 11.34 6.83 -3.16
C SER A 183 12.19 8.03 -3.56
N ARG A 184 12.79 8.73 -2.59
CA ARG A 184 13.74 9.81 -2.87
C ARG A 184 15.05 9.34 -3.50
N GLY A 185 15.39 8.09 -3.33
CA GLY A 185 16.61 7.47 -3.85
C GLY A 185 16.45 5.98 -4.01
N LYS A 186 17.49 5.33 -4.44
CA LYS A 186 17.56 3.87 -4.56
C LYS A 186 17.41 3.21 -3.20
N TRP A 187 16.80 2.03 -3.20
CA TRP A 187 16.69 1.24 -1.99
C TRP A 187 17.92 0.32 -1.82
N SER A 188 18.36 0.15 -0.58
CA SER A 188 19.24 -0.95 -0.24
C SER A 188 18.45 -2.24 -0.04
N PRO A 189 19.11 -3.42 -0.09
CA PRO A 189 18.45 -4.69 0.25
C PRO A 189 17.82 -4.67 1.65
N GLU A 190 18.44 -4.01 2.63
CA GLU A 190 17.95 -3.89 4.00
C GLU A 190 16.67 -3.05 4.05
N GLN A 191 16.59 -1.95 3.29
CA GLN A 191 15.37 -1.13 3.19
C GLN A 191 14.21 -1.92 2.58
N ALA A 192 14.48 -2.74 1.55
CA ALA A 192 13.47 -3.61 0.97
C ALA A 192 13.01 -4.69 1.96
N ASP A 193 13.93 -5.26 2.74
CA ASP A 193 13.59 -6.24 3.77
C ASP A 193 12.75 -5.59 4.88
N ASP A 194 13.13 -4.43 5.38
CA ASP A 194 12.36 -3.70 6.41
C ASP A 194 10.95 -3.33 5.95
N ALA A 195 10.77 -2.95 4.68
CA ALA A 195 9.47 -2.62 4.12
C ALA A 195 8.58 -3.86 3.84
N SER A 196 9.13 -5.08 3.90
CA SER A 196 8.46 -6.28 3.41
C SER A 196 7.29 -6.78 4.25
N GLU A 197 7.08 -6.28 5.48
CA GLU A 197 6.06 -6.78 6.41
C GLU A 197 4.64 -6.81 5.80
N GLN A 198 4.28 -5.79 5.02
CA GLN A 198 3.00 -5.74 4.29
C GLN A 198 2.86 -6.92 3.32
N LEU A 199 3.85 -7.11 2.46
CA LEU A 199 3.83 -8.18 1.46
C LEU A 199 3.92 -9.57 2.10
N VAL A 200 4.61 -9.70 3.25
CA VAL A 200 4.65 -10.93 4.05
C VAL A 200 3.25 -11.31 4.54
N LEU A 201 2.46 -10.35 5.04
CA LEU A 201 1.07 -10.61 5.46
C LEU A 201 0.19 -10.99 4.27
N TYR A 202 0.32 -10.27 3.16
CA TYR A 202 -0.46 -10.53 1.95
C TYR A 202 -0.10 -11.88 1.33
N SER A 203 1.19 -12.26 1.33
CA SER A 203 1.61 -13.57 0.84
C SER A 203 1.05 -14.73 1.67
N LYS A 204 0.89 -14.54 2.99
CA LYS A 204 0.28 -15.56 3.84
C LYS A 204 -1.19 -15.79 3.46
N LEU A 205 -1.95 -14.73 3.20
CA LEU A 205 -3.33 -14.85 2.70
C LEU A 205 -3.38 -15.43 1.28
N ALA A 206 -2.53 -14.91 0.37
CA ALA A 206 -2.48 -15.35 -1.02
C ALA A 206 -2.06 -16.82 -1.17
N GLY A 207 -1.22 -17.33 -0.28
CA GLY A 207 -0.76 -18.72 -0.29
C GLY A 207 -1.87 -19.75 -0.11
N GLU A 208 -2.94 -19.37 0.58
CA GLU A 208 -4.13 -20.19 0.72
C GLU A 208 -4.94 -20.26 -0.60
N LEU A 209 -4.80 -19.27 -1.45
CA LEU A 209 -5.51 -19.16 -2.74
C LEU A 209 -4.78 -19.85 -3.91
N ALA A 210 -3.46 -20.03 -3.80
CA ALA A 210 -2.63 -20.61 -4.84
C ALA A 210 -1.75 -21.77 -4.29
N PRO A 211 -2.37 -22.86 -3.82
CA PRO A 211 -1.63 -23.99 -3.25
C PRO A 211 -0.69 -24.61 -4.31
N GLY A 212 0.55 -24.81 -3.91
CA GLY A 212 1.56 -25.46 -4.75
C GLY A 212 2.43 -24.51 -5.57
N LYS A 213 2.15 -23.20 -5.60
CA LYS A 213 3.02 -22.20 -6.24
C LYS A 213 4.01 -21.58 -5.25
N LYS A 214 5.23 -21.30 -5.72
CA LYS A 214 6.19 -20.52 -4.97
C LYS A 214 5.69 -19.07 -4.88
N LEU A 215 5.57 -18.54 -3.67
CA LEU A 215 5.24 -17.13 -3.45
C LEU A 215 6.50 -16.30 -3.46
N VAL A 216 6.50 -15.25 -4.28
CA VAL A 216 7.57 -14.26 -4.39
C VAL A 216 6.98 -12.89 -4.12
N THR A 217 7.63 -12.11 -3.29
CA THR A 217 7.29 -10.71 -3.08
C THR A 217 8.17 -9.82 -3.95
N ARG A 218 7.62 -8.73 -4.47
CA ARG A 218 8.35 -7.76 -5.29
C ARG A 218 8.00 -6.35 -4.88
N PHE A 219 9.01 -5.52 -4.64
CA PHE A 219 8.83 -4.08 -4.70
C PHE A 219 9.26 -3.58 -6.06
N LEU A 220 8.41 -2.75 -6.66
CA LEU A 220 8.76 -1.95 -7.82
C LEU A 220 8.94 -0.50 -7.34
N VAL A 221 10.20 -0.08 -7.24
CA VAL A 221 10.57 1.21 -6.65
C VAL A 221 10.91 2.21 -7.75
N LEU A 222 10.14 3.30 -7.82
CA LEU A 222 10.37 4.41 -8.73
C LEU A 222 11.06 5.55 -7.98
N THR A 223 12.27 5.92 -8.39
CA THR A 223 13.05 6.94 -7.69
C THR A 223 12.65 8.36 -8.13
N LYS A 224 12.45 9.25 -7.15
CA LYS A 224 12.17 10.69 -7.34
C LYS A 224 13.47 11.49 -7.49
N THR A 225 14.30 11.09 -8.47
CA THR A 225 15.60 11.72 -8.76
C THR A 225 15.53 12.53 -10.06
N LYS A 226 16.56 13.33 -10.35
CA LYS A 226 16.66 14.08 -11.61
C LYS A 226 16.60 13.14 -12.82
N GLU A 227 17.17 11.95 -12.68
CA GLU A 227 17.12 10.85 -13.64
C GLU A 227 16.48 9.67 -12.92
N PRO A 228 15.15 9.49 -13.04
CA PRO A 228 14.44 8.42 -12.36
C PRO A 228 14.91 7.03 -12.80
N VAL A 229 15.03 6.14 -11.83
CA VAL A 229 15.38 4.72 -12.06
C VAL A 229 14.24 3.87 -11.51
N ILE A 230 13.96 2.78 -12.21
CA ILE A 230 13.01 1.75 -11.78
C ILE A 230 13.82 0.56 -11.26
N GLU A 231 13.62 0.24 -9.99
CA GLU A 231 14.31 -0.87 -9.32
C GLU A 231 13.31 -1.97 -8.95
N GLU A 232 13.71 -3.21 -9.15
CA GLU A 232 12.96 -4.38 -8.69
C GLU A 232 13.71 -5.02 -7.52
N HIS A 233 13.02 -5.16 -6.39
CA HIS A 233 13.53 -5.88 -5.22
C HIS A 233 12.67 -7.11 -4.99
N LEU A 234 13.22 -8.28 -5.30
CA LEU A 234 12.57 -9.56 -5.09
C LEU A 234 12.88 -10.07 -3.68
N GLY A 235 11.86 -10.59 -3.01
CA GLY A 235 11.98 -11.18 -1.69
C GLY A 235 11.34 -12.57 -1.63
N GLU A 236 11.88 -13.43 -0.77
CA GLU A 236 11.28 -14.70 -0.42
C GLU A 236 10.52 -14.59 0.90
N VAL A 237 9.40 -15.28 0.96
CA VAL A 237 8.58 -15.33 2.18
C VAL A 237 9.20 -16.33 3.15
N ARG A 238 9.97 -15.84 4.12
CA ARG A 238 10.64 -16.65 5.11
C ARG A 238 9.75 -16.93 6.33
N PRO A 239 9.67 -18.18 6.80
CA PRO A 239 8.79 -18.55 7.94
C PRO A 239 9.07 -17.75 9.23
N ASP A 240 10.35 -17.46 9.54
CA ASP A 240 10.74 -16.67 10.71
C ASP A 240 10.25 -15.22 10.63
N ARG A 241 10.26 -14.67 9.41
CA ARG A 241 9.73 -13.32 9.16
C ARG A 241 8.21 -13.28 9.31
N VAL A 242 7.51 -14.28 8.74
CA VAL A 242 6.06 -14.43 8.91
C VAL A 242 5.70 -14.47 10.39
N ALA A 243 6.34 -15.35 11.16
CA ALA A 243 6.05 -15.48 12.60
C ALA A 243 6.26 -14.17 13.38
N ARG A 244 7.35 -13.45 13.09
CA ARG A 244 7.63 -12.14 13.73
C ARG A 244 6.60 -11.09 13.37
N THR A 245 6.20 -11.01 12.09
CA THR A 245 5.21 -10.05 11.62
C THR A 245 3.83 -10.35 12.23
N LEU A 246 3.39 -11.61 12.26
CA LEU A 246 2.13 -11.99 12.89
C LEU A 246 2.12 -11.67 14.39
N ALA A 247 3.20 -11.96 15.12
CA ALA A 247 3.32 -11.60 16.53
C ALA A 247 3.29 -10.08 16.76
N SER A 248 3.83 -9.28 15.83
CA SER A 248 3.73 -7.82 15.88
C SER A 248 2.29 -7.34 15.68
N VAL A 249 1.58 -7.90 14.70
CA VAL A 249 0.16 -7.60 14.44
C VAL A 249 -0.71 -7.91 15.67
N GLU A 250 -0.50 -9.07 16.28
CA GLU A 250 -1.21 -9.48 17.50
C GLU A 250 -1.01 -8.49 18.65
N ARG A 251 0.24 -8.05 18.89
CA ARG A 251 0.54 -7.07 19.96
C ARG A 251 -0.09 -5.71 19.67
N VAL A 252 -0.04 -5.26 18.41
CA VAL A 252 -0.69 -4.01 17.99
C VAL A 252 -2.19 -4.09 18.21
N TRP A 253 -2.80 -5.20 17.79
CA TRP A 253 -4.24 -5.37 18.00
C TRP A 253 -4.63 -5.41 19.49
N LYS A 254 -3.88 -6.12 20.33
CA LYS A 254 -4.11 -6.12 21.77
C LYS A 254 -4.08 -4.72 22.36
N ALA A 255 -3.13 -3.87 21.94
CA ALA A 255 -3.05 -2.50 22.40
C ALA A 255 -4.22 -1.63 21.89
N ILE A 256 -4.64 -1.81 20.65
CA ILE A 256 -5.83 -1.15 20.07
C ILE A 256 -7.11 -1.55 20.81
N ALA A 257 -7.33 -2.84 21.01
CA ALA A 257 -8.51 -3.37 21.68
C ALA A 257 -8.58 -2.99 23.18
N SER A 258 -7.44 -2.68 23.78
CA SER A 258 -7.35 -2.13 25.14
C SER A 258 -7.40 -0.61 25.18
N GLU A 259 -7.73 0.04 24.07
CA GLU A 259 -7.81 1.51 23.91
C GLU A 259 -6.58 2.26 24.40
N ASN A 260 -5.38 1.65 24.21
CA ASN A 260 -4.13 2.22 24.67
C ASN A 260 -3.60 3.26 23.66
N PHE A 261 -4.20 4.45 23.66
CA PHE A 261 -3.88 5.53 22.74
C PHE A 261 -3.10 6.64 23.45
N TYR A 262 -1.93 6.97 22.91
CA TYR A 262 -1.04 8.01 23.44
C TYR A 262 -0.25 8.67 22.31
N PRO A 263 0.20 9.92 22.49
CA PRO A 263 1.07 10.57 21.52
C PRO A 263 2.47 9.93 21.51
N ALA A 264 3.00 9.66 20.31
CA ALA A 264 4.37 9.22 20.09
C ALA A 264 5.11 10.26 19.24
N PRO A 265 5.60 11.36 19.83
CA PRO A 265 6.17 12.46 19.09
C PRO A 265 7.47 12.06 18.39
N SER A 266 7.60 12.45 17.13
CA SER A 266 8.84 12.31 16.36
C SER A 266 9.03 13.52 15.44
N VAL A 267 10.28 13.89 15.18
CA VAL A 267 10.61 15.06 14.35
C VAL A 267 9.98 14.95 12.96
N VAL A 268 10.13 13.82 12.31
CA VAL A 268 9.62 13.59 10.95
C VAL A 268 8.12 13.37 10.95
N GLY A 269 7.60 12.52 11.83
CA GLY A 269 6.19 12.15 11.86
C GLY A 269 5.27 13.31 12.23
N CYS A 270 5.69 14.17 13.16
CA CYS A 270 4.90 15.33 13.59
C CYS A 270 4.96 16.49 12.62
N ALA A 271 6.06 16.65 11.86
CA ALA A 271 6.22 17.75 10.90
C ALA A 271 5.16 17.71 9.77
N SER A 272 4.71 16.51 9.38
CA SER A 272 3.71 16.30 8.33
C SER A 272 2.41 15.67 8.85
N CYS A 273 2.14 15.79 10.15
CA CYS A 273 0.95 15.18 10.75
C CYS A 273 -0.30 16.04 10.50
N GLY A 274 -1.28 15.49 9.78
CA GLY A 274 -2.55 16.14 9.49
C GLY A 274 -3.47 16.32 10.72
N TYR A 275 -3.05 15.87 11.91
CA TYR A 275 -3.79 15.99 13.18
C TYR A 275 -3.03 16.82 14.22
N ARG A 276 -2.09 17.67 13.80
CA ARG A 276 -1.19 18.37 14.73
C ARG A 276 -1.94 19.23 15.72
N LYS A 277 -2.91 20.03 15.27
CA LYS A 277 -3.71 20.90 16.14
C LYS A 277 -4.56 20.09 17.11
N ALA A 278 -5.20 19.01 16.63
CA ALA A 278 -5.96 18.13 17.49
C ALA A 278 -5.07 17.47 18.58
N CYS A 279 -3.83 17.11 18.21
CA CYS A 279 -2.85 16.55 19.15
C CYS A 279 -2.37 17.57 20.20
N GLU A 280 -2.19 18.83 19.83
CA GLU A 280 -1.81 19.91 20.77
C GLU A 280 -2.92 20.20 21.80
N GLY A 281 -4.18 19.94 21.45
CA GLY A 281 -5.33 20.03 22.35
C GLY A 281 -5.65 18.76 23.13
N TRP A 282 -4.89 17.68 22.93
CA TRP A 282 -5.14 16.40 23.59
C TRP A 282 -4.72 16.44 25.05
N MET A 283 -5.65 16.19 25.95
CA MET A 283 -5.43 16.24 27.40
C MET A 283 -5.29 14.85 28.05
N GLY A 284 -5.36 13.76 27.25
CA GLY A 284 -5.29 12.38 27.75
C GLY A 284 -6.67 11.77 27.95
#